data_836d71e31d34fc04927d1995c203fd74
#
_entry.id   836d71e31d34fc04927d1995c203fd74
#
_cell.length_a   1.000
_cell.length_b   1.000
_cell.length_c   1.000
_cell.angle_alpha   90.00
_cell.angle_beta   90.00
_cell.angle_gamma   90.00
#
_symmetry.space_group_name_H-M   'P 1'
#
loop_
_entity.id
_entity.type
_entity.pdbx_description
1 polymer ?
#
loop_
_entity_poly.entity_id
_entity_poly.type
_entity_poly.pdbx_seq_one_letter_code
_entity_poly.pdbx_strand_id
1 'polypeptide(L)'
;MEGIHMLRDLLKRDDYLIKIDLKDAYLTVPICKAHQKFLRFLWKGTLLEFACLPFGLPREKLRKIRKKCQTLLSGTEISVRELSKFLGLLTSSIQAIFPAPLHYKHLQRLKNTTMSSTQSYEAIVTLDTTAREEVVWWRDHLQAWNGKALFQQPVDLVIETDASRKGWGAYCEGVSTGGPWCSEEKRLHINCLELLAGSFAIKTFTKDKVCAHVRLMMDNAAAVAYVNKMGGTHSQTLANLAIALWEWCLENQLTVSAQHLPGILNTRADRESRIITDSSDWKLNPSLFQAVLRIWGPLEIDLFASRLTYQLPQFVSWKPDPLAIQTDAFSMNWGKIRGYAFPPFALIGRCLRQALSQKVVQLVLIAPVWPTQPWYPLALQMCTDLPLLFPMSTDLLEKDHQSHPLTNLQLAGWRLSADVSKQLTFQRKLENCCWQHGEEIPPVLMPQPGISGLAGVLNGKSIPFQYL
;
A
#
# COMPACT_ATOMS: atom_id res chain seq x y z
N MET A 1 -5.41 42.01 0.97
CA MET A 1 -6.18 41.14 0.06
C MET A 1 -6.41 39.82 0.78
N GLU A 2 -7.63 39.58 1.16
CA GLU A 2 -8.05 38.31 1.72
C GLU A 2 -7.83 37.22 0.66
N GLY A 3 -7.21 36.14 1.05
CA GLY A 3 -6.75 35.13 0.09
C GLY A 3 -7.89 34.25 -0.43
N ILE A 4 -7.72 33.68 -1.61
CA ILE A 4 -8.63 32.72 -2.26
C ILE A 4 -9.09 31.59 -1.32
N HIS A 5 -8.29 31.24 -0.32
CA HIS A 5 -8.64 30.23 0.69
C HIS A 5 -9.87 30.63 1.51
N MET A 6 -10.02 31.89 1.85
CA MET A 6 -11.17 32.41 2.61
C MET A 6 -12.46 32.39 1.79
N LEU A 7 -12.37 32.69 0.49
CA LEU A 7 -13.50 32.56 -0.44
C LEU A 7 -13.93 31.09 -0.61
N ARG A 8 -12.98 30.17 -0.65
CA ARG A 8 -13.26 28.74 -0.78
C ARG A 8 -14.07 28.18 0.39
N ASP A 9 -13.79 28.67 1.60
CA ASP A 9 -14.46 28.20 2.82
C ASP A 9 -15.85 28.87 3.03
N LEU A 10 -16.11 29.95 2.32
CA LEU A 10 -17.39 30.68 2.36
C LEU A 10 -18.38 30.21 1.28
N LEU A 11 -17.89 29.56 0.21
CA LEU A 11 -18.71 29.14 -0.92
C LEU A 11 -19.41 27.81 -0.67
N LYS A 12 -20.72 27.80 -0.86
CA LYS A 12 -21.52 26.57 -0.92
C LYS A 12 -21.85 26.24 -2.38
N ARG A 13 -22.20 24.98 -2.60
CA ARG A 13 -22.72 24.51 -3.89
C ARG A 13 -24.00 25.35 -4.17
N ASP A 14 -24.05 25.97 -5.33
CA ASP A 14 -25.13 26.87 -5.76
C ASP A 14 -25.04 28.35 -5.31
N ASP A 15 -23.94 28.77 -4.65
CA ASP A 15 -23.69 30.18 -4.37
C ASP A 15 -23.24 30.94 -5.61
N TYR A 16 -23.70 32.20 -5.70
CA TYR A 16 -23.33 33.10 -6.79
C TYR A 16 -22.16 33.99 -6.39
N LEU A 17 -21.10 33.97 -7.22
CA LEU A 17 -19.92 34.82 -7.04
C LEU A 17 -19.85 35.89 -8.10
N ILE A 18 -19.67 37.13 -7.67
CA ILE A 18 -19.33 38.26 -8.56
C ILE A 18 -17.97 38.78 -8.14
N LYS A 19 -16.93 38.55 -8.96
CA LYS A 19 -15.72 39.35 -8.95
C LYS A 19 -15.66 40.12 -10.25
N ILE A 20 -15.79 41.44 -10.19
CA ILE A 20 -15.61 42.31 -11.34
C ILE A 20 -14.14 42.75 -11.33
N ASP A 21 -13.29 42.00 -12.01
CA ASP A 21 -11.96 42.47 -12.41
C ASP A 21 -11.96 42.69 -13.92
N LEU A 22 -11.91 43.96 -14.33
CA LEU A 22 -12.24 44.41 -15.67
C LEU A 22 -11.11 44.32 -16.69
N LYS A 23 -10.08 43.46 -16.47
CA LYS A 23 -9.02 43.24 -17.47
C LYS A 23 -8.80 41.76 -17.78
N ASP A 24 -9.46 41.31 -18.80
CA ASP A 24 -9.18 40.31 -19.86
C ASP A 24 -8.33 39.04 -19.55
N ALA A 25 -7.81 38.84 -18.37
CA ALA A 25 -6.77 37.83 -18.16
C ALA A 25 -7.29 36.40 -18.03
N TYR A 26 -8.56 36.16 -17.77
CA TYR A 26 -9.06 34.86 -17.34
C TYR A 26 -10.06 34.16 -18.28
N LEU A 27 -10.49 34.82 -19.34
CA LEU A 27 -11.58 34.36 -20.20
C LEU A 27 -11.17 33.58 -21.43
N THR A 28 -10.02 32.91 -21.38
CA THR A 28 -9.44 32.27 -22.59
C THR A 28 -9.53 30.74 -22.64
N VAL A 29 -10.00 30.07 -21.59
CA VAL A 29 -10.18 28.62 -21.58
C VAL A 29 -11.67 28.31 -21.71
N PRO A 30 -12.12 27.69 -22.82
CA PRO A 30 -13.54 27.39 -23.02
C PRO A 30 -14.01 26.31 -22.03
N ILE A 31 -15.20 26.51 -21.46
CA ILE A 31 -15.88 25.54 -20.60
C ILE A 31 -16.87 24.76 -21.49
N CYS A 32 -16.89 23.44 -21.31
CA CYS A 32 -17.91 22.59 -21.90
C CYS A 32 -19.31 23.12 -21.55
N LYS A 33 -20.20 23.24 -22.55
CA LYS A 33 -21.55 23.79 -22.36
C LYS A 33 -22.34 23.15 -21.22
N ALA A 34 -22.15 21.84 -21.00
CA ALA A 34 -22.79 21.12 -19.89
C ALA A 34 -22.35 21.60 -18.51
N HIS A 35 -21.17 22.21 -18.38
CA HIS A 35 -20.58 22.67 -17.12
C HIS A 35 -20.69 24.18 -16.91
N GLN A 36 -21.07 24.95 -17.91
CA GLN A 36 -21.23 26.43 -17.80
C GLN A 36 -22.27 26.83 -16.71
N LYS A 37 -23.30 25.99 -16.53
CA LYS A 37 -24.34 26.18 -15.51
C LYS A 37 -23.81 26.24 -14.06
N PHE A 38 -22.60 25.71 -13.80
CA PHE A 38 -21.97 25.76 -12.47
C PHE A 38 -21.17 27.03 -12.21
N LEU A 39 -21.04 27.90 -13.23
CA LEU A 39 -20.34 29.18 -13.15
C LEU A 39 -21.29 30.33 -13.55
N ARG A 40 -22.48 30.31 -13.02
CA ARG A 40 -23.50 31.34 -13.21
C ARG A 40 -23.31 32.49 -12.24
N PHE A 41 -23.65 33.71 -12.69
CA PHE A 41 -23.71 34.90 -11.84
C PHE A 41 -24.82 35.80 -12.30
N LEU A 42 -25.38 36.56 -11.38
CA LEU A 42 -26.45 37.51 -11.67
C LEU A 42 -25.86 38.92 -11.88
N TRP A 43 -26.12 39.51 -13.02
CA TRP A 43 -25.72 40.88 -13.32
C TRP A 43 -26.92 41.68 -13.79
N LYS A 44 -27.26 42.79 -13.06
CA LYS A 44 -28.39 43.64 -13.37
C LYS A 44 -29.70 42.89 -13.66
N GLY A 45 -29.99 41.87 -12.87
CA GLY A 45 -31.17 41.02 -13.05
C GLY A 45 -31.10 39.99 -14.17
N THR A 46 -29.98 39.90 -14.88
CA THR A 46 -29.75 38.91 -15.93
C THR A 46 -28.80 37.80 -15.42
N LEU A 47 -29.22 36.55 -15.55
CA LEU A 47 -28.40 35.41 -15.24
C LEU A 47 -27.40 35.15 -16.37
N LEU A 48 -26.11 35.26 -16.05
CA LEU A 48 -25.01 35.04 -17.00
C LEU A 48 -24.23 33.80 -16.60
N GLU A 49 -23.60 33.19 -17.58
CA GLU A 49 -22.71 32.02 -17.39
C GLU A 49 -21.34 32.33 -17.95
N PHE A 50 -20.28 31.90 -17.25
CA PHE A 50 -18.95 31.97 -17.83
C PHE A 50 -18.79 30.92 -18.92
N ALA A 51 -18.45 31.37 -20.13
CA ALA A 51 -18.12 30.48 -21.27
C ALA A 51 -16.73 29.92 -21.19
N CYS A 52 -15.91 30.38 -20.24
CA CYS A 52 -14.51 29.95 -20.05
C CYS A 52 -14.16 29.91 -18.56
N LEU A 53 -13.14 29.13 -18.21
CA LEU A 53 -12.70 28.98 -16.82
C LEU A 53 -12.09 30.30 -16.31
N PRO A 54 -12.70 30.92 -15.26
CA PRO A 54 -12.22 32.20 -14.75
C PRO A 54 -10.89 32.08 -13.98
N PHE A 55 -10.34 30.88 -13.78
CA PHE A 55 -9.20 30.61 -12.90
C PHE A 55 -8.05 29.85 -13.55
N GLY A 56 -8.06 29.66 -14.85
CA GLY A 56 -6.92 29.16 -15.61
C GLY A 56 -5.86 30.25 -15.84
N LEU A 57 -4.62 29.83 -16.12
CA LEU A 57 -3.57 30.76 -16.54
C LEU A 57 -3.83 31.24 -17.97
N PRO A 58 -3.62 32.54 -18.24
CA PRO A 58 -3.74 33.06 -19.59
C PRO A 58 -2.62 32.49 -20.50
N ARG A 59 -2.90 32.41 -21.81
CA ARG A 59 -1.99 31.84 -22.82
C ARG A 59 -0.60 32.47 -22.78
N GLU A 60 -0.50 33.75 -22.56
CA GLU A 60 0.79 34.45 -22.46
C GLU A 60 1.61 33.95 -21.28
N LYS A 61 1.01 33.77 -20.11
CA LYS A 61 1.68 33.26 -18.92
C LYS A 61 2.13 31.81 -19.11
N LEU A 62 1.31 30.97 -19.75
CA LEU A 62 1.67 29.60 -20.14
C LEU A 62 2.89 29.58 -21.05
N ARG A 63 2.90 30.42 -22.11
CA ARG A 63 4.04 30.57 -23.03
C ARG A 63 5.31 31.06 -22.30
N LYS A 64 5.17 32.04 -21.41
CA LYS A 64 6.28 32.56 -20.60
C LYS A 64 6.92 31.49 -19.73
N ILE A 65 6.10 30.70 -19.00
CA ILE A 65 6.60 29.58 -18.18
C ILE A 65 7.33 28.58 -19.05
N ARG A 66 6.69 28.11 -20.15
CA ARG A 66 7.27 27.13 -21.06
C ARG A 66 8.61 27.58 -21.65
N LYS A 67 8.69 28.82 -22.11
CA LYS A 67 9.94 29.39 -22.63
C LYS A 67 11.03 29.43 -21.56
N LYS A 68 10.69 29.81 -20.30
CA LYS A 68 11.66 29.83 -19.22
C LYS A 68 12.13 28.41 -18.85
N CYS A 69 11.24 27.41 -18.87
CA CYS A 69 11.62 26.00 -18.68
C CYS A 69 12.60 25.53 -19.75
N GLN A 70 12.37 25.85 -21.03
CA GLN A 70 13.28 25.52 -22.13
C GLN A 70 14.67 26.16 -21.93
N THR A 71 14.71 27.43 -21.55
CA THR A 71 15.99 28.12 -21.25
C THR A 71 16.73 27.46 -20.08
N LEU A 72 16.04 27.03 -19.03
CA LEU A 72 16.65 26.35 -17.88
C LEU A 72 17.18 24.96 -18.22
N LEU A 73 16.48 24.23 -19.11
CA LEU A 73 16.87 22.89 -19.55
C LEU A 73 18.05 22.89 -20.53
N SER A 74 18.31 24.01 -21.23
CA SER A 74 19.46 24.15 -22.13
C SER A 74 20.78 24.38 -21.39
N GLY A 75 20.73 24.76 -20.11
CA GLY A 75 21.91 24.92 -19.22
C GLY A 75 21.90 23.94 -18.06
N THR A 76 22.99 23.92 -17.30
CA THR A 76 23.10 23.14 -16.06
C THR A 76 23.17 24.03 -14.82
N GLU A 77 23.47 25.31 -14.98
CA GLU A 77 23.72 26.29 -13.92
C GLU A 77 22.81 27.50 -14.07
N ILE A 78 22.39 28.06 -12.94
CA ILE A 78 21.54 29.24 -12.87
C ILE A 78 21.90 30.06 -11.64
N SER A 79 21.84 31.41 -11.71
CA SER A 79 21.99 32.23 -10.51
C SER A 79 20.77 32.11 -9.59
N VAL A 80 20.99 32.26 -8.27
CA VAL A 80 19.92 32.30 -7.27
C VAL A 80 18.87 33.35 -7.63
N ARG A 81 19.29 34.48 -8.19
CA ARG A 81 18.39 35.56 -8.66
C ARG A 81 17.41 35.07 -9.74
N GLU A 82 17.93 34.42 -10.79
CA GLU A 82 17.11 33.91 -11.87
C GLU A 82 16.22 32.73 -11.42
N LEU A 83 16.73 31.85 -10.57
CA LEU A 83 15.95 30.77 -9.94
C LEU A 83 14.83 31.36 -9.08
N SER A 84 15.08 32.41 -8.31
CA SER A 84 14.06 33.10 -7.51
C SER A 84 12.95 33.73 -8.38
N LYS A 85 13.31 34.34 -9.50
CA LYS A 85 12.33 34.86 -10.47
C LYS A 85 11.49 33.75 -11.08
N PHE A 86 12.11 32.62 -11.42
CA PHE A 86 11.40 31.44 -11.94
C PHE A 86 10.45 30.87 -10.90
N LEU A 87 10.90 30.65 -9.67
CA LEU A 87 10.07 30.17 -8.56
C LEU A 87 8.90 31.12 -8.27
N GLY A 88 9.13 32.44 -8.33
CA GLY A 88 8.06 33.44 -8.21
C GLY A 88 6.98 33.30 -9.30
N LEU A 89 7.42 33.05 -10.54
CA LEU A 89 6.51 32.78 -11.64
C LEU A 89 5.71 31.48 -11.44
N LEU A 90 6.35 30.41 -10.97
CA LEU A 90 5.68 29.14 -10.64
C LEU A 90 4.70 29.31 -9.47
N THR A 91 5.14 29.93 -8.38
CA THR A 91 4.32 30.13 -7.17
C THR A 91 3.04 30.92 -7.48
N SER A 92 3.13 31.96 -8.34
CA SER A 92 1.96 32.71 -8.77
C SER A 92 1.02 31.91 -9.69
N SER A 93 1.41 30.72 -10.11
CA SER A 93 0.65 29.85 -11.02
C SER A 93 0.02 28.64 -10.32
N ILE A 94 0.46 28.31 -9.11
CA ILE A 94 0.01 27.14 -8.32
C ILE A 94 -1.52 27.14 -8.10
N GLN A 95 -2.10 28.31 -7.95
CA GLN A 95 -3.54 28.43 -7.71
C GLN A 95 -4.40 27.94 -8.88
N ALA A 96 -3.85 27.94 -10.10
CA ALA A 96 -4.54 27.50 -11.31
C ALA A 96 -4.18 26.09 -11.76
N ILE A 97 -3.21 25.43 -11.11
CA ILE A 97 -2.68 24.14 -11.53
C ILE A 97 -2.67 23.21 -10.33
N PHE A 98 -3.53 22.19 -10.33
CA PHE A 98 -3.75 21.35 -9.14
C PHE A 98 -2.48 20.67 -8.61
N PRO A 99 -1.71 19.88 -9.39
CA PRO A 99 -0.55 19.15 -8.86
C PRO A 99 0.74 19.98 -8.81
N ALA A 100 0.69 21.27 -9.17
CA ALA A 100 1.86 22.14 -9.21
C ALA A 100 2.70 22.18 -7.92
N PRO A 101 2.11 22.12 -6.71
CA PRO A 101 2.91 22.09 -5.48
C PRO A 101 3.86 20.89 -5.36
N LEU A 102 3.62 19.78 -6.06
CA LEU A 102 4.51 18.61 -6.07
C LEU A 102 5.82 18.89 -6.83
N HIS A 103 5.79 19.76 -7.85
CA HIS A 103 6.83 19.89 -8.87
C HIS A 103 7.58 21.23 -8.81
N TYR A 104 7.86 21.75 -7.62
CA TYR A 104 8.72 22.93 -7.46
C TYR A 104 9.43 22.97 -6.09
N LYS A 105 9.17 22.00 -5.22
CA LYS A 105 9.70 21.99 -3.85
C LYS A 105 11.20 21.73 -3.80
N HIS A 106 11.71 20.91 -4.71
CA HIS A 106 13.14 20.66 -4.78
C HIS A 106 13.91 21.89 -5.29
N LEU A 107 13.42 22.53 -6.34
CA LEU A 107 13.96 23.82 -6.81
C LEU A 107 13.94 24.88 -5.70
N GLN A 108 12.87 24.96 -4.93
CA GLN A 108 12.78 25.88 -3.80
C GLN A 108 13.80 25.56 -2.71
N ARG A 109 14.04 24.28 -2.46
CA ARG A 109 15.03 23.81 -1.48
C ARG A 109 16.45 24.13 -1.94
N LEU A 110 16.81 23.84 -3.18
CA LEU A 110 18.10 24.19 -3.76
C LEU A 110 18.38 25.70 -3.61
N LYS A 111 17.40 26.54 -3.96
CA LYS A 111 17.51 27.99 -3.76
C LYS A 111 17.76 28.33 -2.28
N ASN A 112 16.98 27.76 -1.37
CA ASN A 112 17.08 28.06 0.06
C ASN A 112 18.44 27.63 0.63
N THR A 113 18.93 26.43 0.28
CA THR A 113 20.22 25.90 0.72
C THR A 113 21.38 26.78 0.24
N THR A 114 21.40 27.13 -1.05
CA THR A 114 22.44 28.00 -1.62
C THR A 114 22.36 29.39 -1.01
N MET A 115 21.19 29.95 -0.82
CA MET A 115 21.01 31.27 -0.20
C MET A 115 21.45 31.27 1.27
N SER A 116 21.22 30.20 2.01
CA SER A 116 21.65 30.08 3.41
C SER A 116 23.17 29.98 3.54
N SER A 117 23.84 29.33 2.59
CA SER A 117 25.31 29.16 2.61
C SER A 117 26.06 30.36 2.06
N THR A 118 25.56 31.03 1.02
CA THR A 118 26.31 32.09 0.31
C THR A 118 25.82 33.51 0.62
N GLN A 119 24.57 33.64 1.09
CA GLN A 119 23.88 34.92 1.31
C GLN A 119 23.90 35.84 0.07
N SER A 120 24.11 35.29 -1.12
CA SER A 120 24.24 36.05 -2.37
C SER A 120 23.24 35.62 -3.43
N TYR A 121 22.57 36.59 -4.03
CA TYR A 121 21.68 36.33 -5.16
C TYR A 121 22.42 36.02 -6.47
N GLU A 122 23.72 36.32 -6.53
CA GLU A 122 24.56 36.03 -7.71
C GLU A 122 25.24 34.66 -7.61
N ALA A 123 25.09 33.98 -6.47
CA ALA A 123 25.57 32.59 -6.32
C ALA A 123 24.93 31.67 -7.39
N ILE A 124 25.77 30.73 -7.85
CA ILE A 124 25.35 29.76 -8.86
C ILE A 124 24.77 28.52 -8.22
N VAL A 125 23.66 28.06 -8.75
CA VAL A 125 22.98 26.80 -8.40
C VAL A 125 23.11 25.85 -9.57
N THR A 126 23.62 24.64 -9.33
CA THR A 126 23.60 23.56 -10.31
C THR A 126 22.28 22.82 -10.23
N LEU A 127 21.61 22.70 -11.36
CA LEU A 127 20.35 21.95 -11.45
C LEU A 127 20.65 20.44 -11.53
N ASP A 128 20.45 19.73 -10.42
CA ASP A 128 20.54 18.28 -10.37
C ASP A 128 19.38 17.59 -11.14
N THR A 129 19.42 16.27 -11.21
CA THR A 129 18.42 15.47 -11.95
C THR A 129 16.99 15.75 -11.49
N THR A 130 16.75 15.79 -10.18
CA THR A 130 15.41 16.04 -9.61
C THR A 130 14.91 17.46 -9.93
N ALA A 131 15.79 18.46 -9.86
CA ALA A 131 15.44 19.83 -10.25
C ALA A 131 15.07 19.93 -11.74
N ARG A 132 15.79 19.20 -12.59
CA ARG A 132 15.50 19.14 -14.02
C ARG A 132 14.17 18.43 -14.30
N GLU A 133 13.87 17.35 -13.59
CA GLU A 133 12.57 16.64 -13.67
C GLU A 133 11.40 17.56 -13.30
N GLU A 134 11.51 18.36 -12.22
CA GLU A 134 10.51 19.37 -11.88
C GLU A 134 10.32 20.39 -13.04
N VAL A 135 11.40 20.89 -13.66
CA VAL A 135 11.31 21.81 -14.79
C VAL A 135 10.71 21.17 -16.02
N VAL A 136 11.04 19.90 -16.31
CA VAL A 136 10.46 19.11 -17.41
C VAL A 136 8.94 18.96 -17.19
N TRP A 137 8.52 18.63 -15.98
CA TRP A 137 7.11 18.53 -15.67
C TRP A 137 6.34 19.82 -15.99
N TRP A 138 6.84 20.98 -15.56
CA TRP A 138 6.25 22.28 -15.87
C TRP A 138 6.22 22.59 -17.37
N ARG A 139 7.23 22.16 -18.13
CA ARG A 139 7.24 22.34 -19.59
C ARG A 139 6.13 21.54 -20.27
N ASP A 140 5.95 20.28 -19.87
CA ASP A 140 5.17 19.31 -20.61
C ASP A 140 3.71 19.23 -20.15
N HIS A 141 3.45 19.38 -18.86
CA HIS A 141 2.13 19.14 -18.29
C HIS A 141 1.32 20.42 -17.99
N LEU A 142 1.94 21.58 -18.09
CA LEU A 142 1.34 22.87 -17.75
C LEU A 142 -0.03 23.10 -18.42
N GLN A 143 -0.20 22.69 -19.65
CA GLN A 143 -1.42 22.92 -20.42
C GLN A 143 -2.53 21.93 -20.03
N ALA A 144 -2.18 20.68 -19.79
CA ALA A 144 -3.14 19.63 -19.41
C ALA A 144 -3.76 19.88 -18.04
N TRP A 145 -2.96 20.44 -17.11
CA TRP A 145 -3.40 20.72 -15.73
C TRP A 145 -3.88 22.16 -15.51
N ASN A 146 -3.96 22.97 -16.57
CA ASN A 146 -4.41 24.35 -16.44
C ASN A 146 -5.91 24.43 -16.18
N GLY A 147 -6.31 24.91 -15.03
CA GLY A 147 -7.71 25.07 -14.61
C GLY A 147 -8.08 24.21 -13.40
N LYS A 148 -7.70 24.67 -12.21
CA LYS A 148 -8.09 24.01 -10.95
C LYS A 148 -9.56 24.29 -10.64
N ALA A 149 -10.28 23.26 -10.22
CA ALA A 149 -11.64 23.44 -9.69
C ALA A 149 -11.63 24.28 -8.42
N LEU A 150 -12.56 25.23 -8.33
CA LEU A 150 -12.74 26.09 -7.15
C LEU A 150 -13.39 25.37 -5.98
N PHE A 151 -14.36 24.53 -6.30
CA PHE A 151 -15.13 23.85 -5.28
C PHE A 151 -14.36 22.64 -4.75
N GLN A 152 -14.39 22.49 -3.44
CA GLN A 152 -13.99 21.25 -2.82
C GLN A 152 -14.98 20.15 -3.24
N GLN A 153 -14.46 19.03 -3.66
CA GLN A 153 -15.31 17.84 -3.80
C GLN A 153 -15.86 17.46 -2.41
N PRO A 154 -17.10 16.99 -2.32
CA PRO A 154 -17.60 16.42 -1.07
C PRO A 154 -16.62 15.30 -0.62
N VAL A 155 -16.50 15.13 0.69
CA VAL A 155 -15.66 14.09 1.26
C VAL A 155 -16.41 12.77 1.16
N ASP A 156 -15.86 11.84 0.40
CA ASP A 156 -16.46 10.51 0.21
C ASP A 156 -16.05 9.54 1.32
N LEU A 157 -14.86 9.75 1.91
CA LEU A 157 -14.31 8.86 2.91
C LEU A 157 -13.53 9.65 3.97
N VAL A 158 -13.79 9.36 5.24
CA VAL A 158 -13.04 9.91 6.38
C VAL A 158 -12.25 8.78 7.03
N ILE A 159 -10.94 8.94 7.13
CA ILE A 159 -10.04 7.95 7.71
C ILE A 159 -9.29 8.58 8.88
N GLU A 160 -9.44 8.01 10.07
CA GLU A 160 -8.64 8.34 11.25
C GLU A 160 -7.33 7.56 11.17
N THR A 161 -6.19 8.21 11.43
CA THR A 161 -4.87 7.55 11.41
C THR A 161 -4.01 7.99 12.58
N ASP A 162 -3.14 7.08 13.02
CA ASP A 162 -2.21 7.31 14.10
C ASP A 162 -0.93 6.51 13.90
N ALA A 163 0.17 7.00 14.44
CA ALA A 163 1.45 6.31 14.45
C ALA A 163 2.10 6.32 15.82
N SER A 164 2.47 5.16 16.30
CA SER A 164 3.37 5.02 17.44
C SER A 164 4.79 4.65 16.96
N ARG A 165 5.75 4.59 17.88
CA ARG A 165 7.08 4.03 17.57
C ARG A 165 7.05 2.53 17.25
N LYS A 166 5.98 1.86 17.58
CA LYS A 166 5.82 0.41 17.40
C LYS A 166 5.12 0.06 16.09
N GLY A 167 4.09 0.81 15.69
CA GLY A 167 3.27 0.51 14.52
C GLY A 167 2.38 1.66 14.12
N TRP A 168 1.57 1.39 13.12
CA TRP A 168 0.55 2.29 12.59
C TRP A 168 -0.84 1.75 12.89
N GLY A 169 -1.80 2.65 12.94
CA GLY A 169 -3.21 2.34 13.10
C GLY A 169 -4.08 3.22 12.22
N ALA A 170 -5.20 2.66 11.80
CA ALA A 170 -6.21 3.39 11.04
C ALA A 170 -7.62 2.87 11.34
N TYR A 171 -8.59 3.78 11.20
CA TYR A 171 -10.01 3.46 11.35
C TYR A 171 -10.82 4.15 10.25
N CYS A 172 -11.75 3.42 9.66
CA CYS A 172 -12.66 3.93 8.65
C CYS A 172 -13.98 3.16 8.67
N GLU A 173 -15.12 3.85 8.78
CA GLU A 173 -16.48 3.29 8.63
C GLU A 173 -16.73 1.99 9.42
N GLY A 174 -16.28 1.90 10.65
CA GLY A 174 -16.46 0.72 11.51
C GLY A 174 -15.33 -0.31 11.42
N VAL A 175 -14.41 -0.17 10.48
CA VAL A 175 -13.28 -1.09 10.28
C VAL A 175 -12.01 -0.48 10.84
N SER A 176 -11.35 -1.21 11.74
CA SER A 176 -10.02 -0.87 12.27
C SER A 176 -8.95 -1.74 11.63
N THR A 177 -7.79 -1.16 11.39
CA THR A 177 -6.60 -1.89 10.92
C THR A 177 -5.33 -1.25 11.45
N GLY A 178 -4.23 -1.96 11.32
CA GLY A 178 -2.92 -1.51 11.75
C GLY A 178 -1.92 -2.65 11.74
N GLY A 179 -0.68 -2.33 12.00
CA GLY A 179 0.39 -3.32 12.04
C GLY A 179 1.73 -2.72 12.46
N PRO A 180 2.73 -3.57 12.70
CA PRO A 180 4.06 -3.13 13.08
C PRO A 180 4.80 -2.46 11.92
N TRP A 181 5.77 -1.63 12.25
CA TRP A 181 6.75 -1.10 11.30
C TRP A 181 7.81 -2.15 10.97
N CYS A 182 8.31 -2.15 9.74
CA CYS A 182 9.53 -2.89 9.42
C CYS A 182 10.76 -2.21 10.03
N SER A 183 11.92 -2.87 9.99
CA SER A 183 13.17 -2.36 10.59
C SER A 183 13.63 -1.02 9.99
N GLU A 184 13.37 -0.77 8.72
CA GLU A 184 13.70 0.48 8.05
C GLU A 184 12.75 1.60 8.46
N GLU A 185 11.45 1.33 8.51
CA GLU A 185 10.42 2.29 8.91
C GLU A 185 10.61 2.74 10.36
N LYS A 186 10.95 1.83 11.28
CA LYS A 186 11.24 2.14 12.71
C LYS A 186 12.30 3.23 12.92
N ARG A 187 13.20 3.42 11.94
CA ARG A 187 14.26 4.44 12.00
C ARG A 187 13.77 5.84 11.65
N LEU A 188 12.59 5.96 11.07
CA LEU A 188 12.04 7.25 10.67
C LEU A 188 11.63 8.11 11.87
N HIS A 189 11.65 9.43 11.66
CA HIS A 189 11.11 10.37 12.62
C HIS A 189 9.59 10.19 12.77
N ILE A 190 9.03 10.46 13.94
CA ILE A 190 7.60 10.27 14.20
C ILE A 190 6.70 10.99 13.18
N ASN A 191 7.04 12.21 12.77
CA ASN A 191 6.27 12.93 11.74
C ASN A 191 6.22 12.17 10.41
N CYS A 192 7.29 11.42 10.07
CA CYS A 192 7.32 10.57 8.87
C CYS A 192 6.46 9.33 9.06
N LEU A 193 6.49 8.72 10.24
CA LEU A 193 5.64 7.58 10.59
C LEU A 193 4.16 7.94 10.53
N GLU A 194 3.78 9.13 11.02
CA GLU A 194 2.41 9.64 10.92
C GLU A 194 1.94 9.79 9.48
N LEU A 195 2.76 10.40 8.63
CA LEU A 195 2.43 10.52 7.22
C LEU A 195 2.37 9.15 6.52
N LEU A 196 3.26 8.24 6.89
CA LEU A 196 3.29 6.89 6.35
C LEU A 196 2.07 6.08 6.78
N ALA A 197 1.60 6.23 8.04
CA ALA A 197 0.34 5.67 8.52
C ALA A 197 -0.84 6.16 7.67
N GLY A 198 -0.91 7.46 7.39
CA GLY A 198 -1.91 8.03 6.47
C GLY A 198 -1.83 7.44 5.07
N SER A 199 -0.62 7.24 4.54
CA SER A 199 -0.41 6.62 3.23
C SER A 199 -0.89 5.17 3.20
N PHE A 200 -0.57 4.38 4.23
CA PHE A 200 -1.04 3.00 4.35
C PHE A 200 -2.56 2.92 4.49
N ALA A 201 -3.14 3.81 5.28
CA ALA A 201 -4.58 3.87 5.48
C ALA A 201 -5.33 4.18 4.17
N ILE A 202 -4.89 5.16 3.39
CA ILE A 202 -5.47 5.45 2.07
C ILE A 202 -5.38 4.21 1.18
N LYS A 203 -4.18 3.64 1.00
CA LYS A 203 -3.97 2.45 0.17
C LYS A 203 -4.82 1.26 0.61
N THR A 204 -5.11 1.15 1.91
CA THR A 204 -5.93 0.08 2.48
C THR A 204 -7.42 0.26 2.16
N PHE A 205 -7.97 1.46 2.40
CA PHE A 205 -9.41 1.68 2.36
C PHE A 205 -9.95 2.19 1.01
N THR A 206 -9.07 2.41 0.03
CA THR A 206 -9.48 2.92 -1.29
C THR A 206 -9.19 1.97 -2.45
N LYS A 207 -8.89 0.69 -2.18
CA LYS A 207 -8.55 -0.31 -3.23
C LYS A 207 -9.61 -0.42 -4.34
N ASP A 208 -10.88 -0.33 -3.96
CA ASP A 208 -12.01 -0.46 -4.86
C ASP A 208 -12.67 0.90 -5.17
N LYS A 209 -12.01 2.02 -4.85
CA LYS A 209 -12.56 3.36 -5.04
C LYS A 209 -11.78 4.11 -6.13
N VAL A 210 -12.51 4.75 -7.01
CA VAL A 210 -11.98 5.65 -8.04
C VAL A 210 -12.71 7.00 -7.97
N CYS A 211 -12.04 8.07 -8.35
CA CYS A 211 -12.62 9.43 -8.37
C CYS A 211 -13.17 9.90 -7.02
N ALA A 212 -12.56 9.47 -5.91
CA ALA A 212 -13.01 9.78 -4.56
C ALA A 212 -12.15 10.85 -3.88
N HIS A 213 -12.77 11.61 -2.98
CA HIS A 213 -12.09 12.54 -2.08
C HIS A 213 -11.98 11.97 -0.67
N VAL A 214 -10.74 11.75 -0.22
CA VAL A 214 -10.43 11.17 1.10
C VAL A 214 -10.00 12.27 2.06
N ARG A 215 -10.56 12.28 3.25
CA ARG A 215 -10.11 13.13 4.35
C ARG A 215 -9.38 12.30 5.39
N LEU A 216 -8.09 12.58 5.59
CA LEU A 216 -7.31 12.04 6.68
C LEU A 216 -7.52 12.87 7.94
N MET A 217 -7.83 12.21 9.05
CA MET A 217 -7.89 12.78 10.38
C MET A 217 -6.64 12.33 11.14
N MET A 218 -5.76 13.27 11.49
CA MET A 218 -4.42 13.00 12.04
C MET A 218 -4.15 13.94 13.22
N ASP A 219 -3.45 13.47 14.24
CA ASP A 219 -3.08 14.33 15.38
C ASP A 219 -1.75 15.08 15.19
N ASN A 220 -1.00 14.76 14.13
CA ASN A 220 0.28 15.39 13.81
C ASN A 220 0.14 16.56 12.85
N ALA A 221 0.26 17.79 13.37
CA ALA A 221 0.13 19.01 12.57
C ALA A 221 1.16 19.12 11.43
N ALA A 222 2.37 18.57 11.59
CA ALA A 222 3.38 18.57 10.54
C ALA A 222 2.96 17.66 9.38
N ALA A 223 2.50 16.45 9.66
CA ALA A 223 1.98 15.54 8.64
C ALA A 223 0.78 16.14 7.90
N VAL A 224 -0.20 16.71 8.63
CA VAL A 224 -1.36 17.43 8.04
C VAL A 224 -0.89 18.54 7.09
N ALA A 225 0.09 19.34 7.51
CA ALA A 225 0.61 20.42 6.67
C ALA A 225 1.28 19.90 5.39
N TYR A 226 2.05 18.79 5.47
CA TYR A 226 2.72 18.21 4.31
C TYR A 226 1.75 17.55 3.33
N VAL A 227 0.69 16.91 3.82
CA VAL A 227 -0.39 16.38 2.96
C VAL A 227 -1.07 17.55 2.23
N ASN A 228 -1.58 18.56 2.94
CA ASN A 228 -2.36 19.65 2.35
C ASN A 228 -1.54 20.56 1.43
N LYS A 229 -0.23 20.71 1.69
CA LYS A 229 0.70 21.51 0.87
C LYS A 229 1.41 20.70 -0.21
N MET A 230 1.06 19.42 -0.36
CA MET A 230 1.71 18.51 -1.31
C MET A 230 3.24 18.52 -1.16
N GLY A 231 3.72 18.35 0.07
CA GLY A 231 5.14 18.40 0.42
C GLY A 231 5.57 19.64 1.20
N GLY A 232 6.87 19.80 1.39
CA GLY A 232 7.47 20.88 2.14
C GLY A 232 8.96 21.02 1.88
N THR A 233 9.61 22.03 2.50
CA THR A 233 11.02 22.34 2.29
C THR A 233 11.91 22.06 3.51
N HIS A 234 11.34 21.84 4.70
CA HIS A 234 12.09 21.63 5.93
C HIS A 234 12.68 20.23 6.07
N SER A 235 11.88 19.19 5.79
CA SER A 235 12.33 17.80 5.87
C SER A 235 12.24 17.13 4.51
N GLN A 236 13.39 16.65 4.00
CA GLN A 236 13.45 15.94 2.71
C GLN A 236 12.66 14.65 2.77
N THR A 237 12.86 13.85 3.83
CA THR A 237 12.20 12.54 3.99
C THR A 237 10.68 12.71 4.05
N LEU A 238 10.19 13.67 4.84
CA LEU A 238 8.76 13.94 4.95
C LEU A 238 8.17 14.46 3.62
N ALA A 239 8.94 15.28 2.88
CA ALA A 239 8.54 15.76 1.56
C ALA A 239 8.43 14.62 0.55
N ASN A 240 9.41 13.71 0.51
CA ASN A 240 9.40 12.56 -0.39
C ASN A 240 8.20 11.64 -0.11
N LEU A 241 7.88 11.39 1.16
CA LEU A 241 6.70 10.62 1.54
C LEU A 241 5.39 11.30 1.10
N ALA A 242 5.29 12.62 1.24
CA ALA A 242 4.11 13.37 0.79
C ALA A 242 3.97 13.36 -0.74
N ILE A 243 5.08 13.48 -1.47
CA ILE A 243 5.10 13.39 -2.93
C ILE A 243 4.64 11.98 -3.37
N ALA A 244 5.25 10.92 -2.82
CA ALA A 244 4.88 9.55 -3.14
C ALA A 244 3.40 9.22 -2.83
N LEU A 245 2.86 9.78 -1.74
CA LEU A 245 1.43 9.67 -1.43
C LEU A 245 0.57 10.33 -2.52
N TRP A 246 0.91 11.55 -2.93
CA TRP A 246 0.13 12.29 -3.91
C TRP A 246 0.24 11.71 -5.32
N GLU A 247 1.42 11.26 -5.73
CA GLU A 247 1.63 10.55 -7.01
C GLU A 247 0.74 9.31 -7.07
N TRP A 248 0.77 8.49 -6.03
CA TRP A 248 -0.11 7.33 -5.93
C TRP A 248 -1.61 7.70 -5.98
N CYS A 249 -2.00 8.78 -5.29
CA CYS A 249 -3.38 9.26 -5.34
C CYS A 249 -3.79 9.73 -6.74
N LEU A 250 -2.91 10.46 -7.44
CA LEU A 250 -3.17 10.92 -8.81
C LEU A 250 -3.31 9.76 -9.79
N GLU A 251 -2.44 8.74 -9.69
CA GLU A 251 -2.51 7.52 -10.50
C GLU A 251 -3.84 6.78 -10.29
N ASN A 252 -4.36 6.77 -9.06
CA ASN A 252 -5.63 6.12 -8.71
C ASN A 252 -6.85 7.08 -8.76
N GLN A 253 -6.69 8.28 -9.33
CA GLN A 253 -7.75 9.29 -9.48
C GLN A 253 -8.37 9.71 -8.14
N LEU A 254 -7.59 9.72 -7.07
CA LEU A 254 -8.02 10.13 -5.74
C LEU A 254 -7.56 11.55 -5.44
N THR A 255 -8.35 12.26 -4.64
CA THR A 255 -7.94 13.51 -4.02
C THR A 255 -7.89 13.35 -2.50
N VAL A 256 -6.93 14.01 -1.86
CA VAL A 256 -6.70 13.87 -0.43
C VAL A 256 -6.68 15.24 0.25
N SER A 257 -7.31 15.33 1.39
CA SER A 257 -7.14 16.42 2.34
C SER A 257 -6.81 15.86 3.72
N ALA A 258 -6.11 16.61 4.55
CA ALA A 258 -5.85 16.23 5.93
C ALA A 258 -6.40 17.28 6.88
N GLN A 259 -6.94 16.84 8.00
CA GLN A 259 -7.44 17.69 9.07
C GLN A 259 -6.85 17.23 10.40
N HIS A 260 -6.51 18.20 11.24
CA HIS A 260 -6.01 17.89 12.57
C HIS A 260 -7.14 17.36 13.44
N LEU A 261 -6.93 16.20 14.06
CA LEU A 261 -7.78 15.59 15.07
C LEU A 261 -7.00 15.56 16.38
N PRO A 262 -7.47 16.21 17.46
CA PRO A 262 -6.78 16.12 18.75
C PRO A 262 -6.60 14.66 19.19
N GLY A 263 -5.39 14.29 19.65
CA GLY A 263 -5.06 12.89 20.03
C GLY A 263 -6.01 12.26 21.03
N ILE A 264 -6.60 13.08 21.93
CA ILE A 264 -7.62 12.61 22.88
C ILE A 264 -8.90 12.08 22.20
N LEU A 265 -9.18 12.50 20.96
CA LEU A 265 -10.32 12.06 20.15
C LEU A 265 -9.93 10.94 19.17
N ASN A 266 -8.62 10.76 18.88
CA ASN A 266 -8.10 9.77 17.94
C ASN A 266 -7.92 8.37 18.56
N THR A 267 -8.84 7.96 19.42
CA THR A 267 -8.68 6.77 20.28
C THR A 267 -8.65 5.45 19.53
N ARG A 268 -9.34 5.35 18.41
CA ARG A 268 -9.46 4.10 17.62
C ARG A 268 -8.17 3.81 16.87
N ALA A 269 -7.65 4.78 16.14
CA ALA A 269 -6.40 4.63 15.41
C ALA A 269 -5.20 4.52 16.38
N ASP A 270 -5.15 5.31 17.47
CA ASP A 270 -4.12 5.22 18.53
C ASP A 270 -4.06 3.81 19.13
N ARG A 271 -5.21 3.21 19.44
CA ARG A 271 -5.27 1.83 19.92
C ARG A 271 -4.61 0.85 18.93
N GLU A 272 -4.96 0.91 17.65
CA GLU A 272 -4.41 0.01 16.63
C GLU A 272 -2.91 0.24 16.40
N SER A 273 -2.41 1.48 16.51
CA SER A 273 -0.98 1.79 16.39
C SER A 273 -0.12 1.19 17.52
N ARG A 274 -0.74 0.87 18.66
CA ARG A 274 -0.06 0.33 19.86
C ARG A 274 -0.24 -1.17 20.04
N ILE A 275 -1.31 -1.76 19.51
CA ILE A 275 -1.57 -3.21 19.54
C ILE A 275 -0.77 -3.91 18.46
N ILE A 276 0.39 -4.45 18.84
CA ILE A 276 1.33 -5.09 17.87
C ILE A 276 1.35 -6.61 18.05
N THR A 277 0.56 -7.15 18.93
CA THR A 277 0.59 -8.56 19.27
C THR A 277 -0.20 -9.41 18.27
N ASP A 278 0.33 -9.59 17.08
CA ASP A 278 0.04 -10.80 16.33
C ASP A 278 1.16 -11.83 16.59
N SER A 279 0.97 -12.63 17.62
CA SER A 279 1.91 -13.71 17.98
C SER A 279 1.90 -14.85 16.95
N SER A 280 0.94 -14.85 16.03
CA SER A 280 0.73 -15.92 15.05
C SER A 280 1.28 -15.61 13.64
N ASP A 281 1.75 -14.38 13.40
CA ASP A 281 2.27 -13.97 12.10
C ASP A 281 3.75 -14.31 11.97
N TRP A 282 4.04 -15.53 11.55
CA TRP A 282 5.37 -16.05 11.31
C TRP A 282 5.62 -16.28 9.82
N LYS A 283 6.86 -16.05 9.39
CA LYS A 283 7.32 -16.29 8.03
C LYS A 283 8.22 -17.50 8.00
N LEU A 284 7.98 -18.44 7.09
CA LEU A 284 8.93 -19.51 6.80
C LEU A 284 10.22 -18.90 6.25
N ASN A 285 11.37 -19.42 6.65
CA ASN A 285 12.66 -18.95 6.14
C ASN A 285 12.63 -18.89 4.60
N PRO A 286 13.03 -17.75 4.00
CA PRO A 286 12.95 -17.55 2.55
C PRO A 286 13.68 -18.59 1.72
N SER A 287 14.82 -19.11 2.22
CA SER A 287 15.59 -20.15 1.53
C SER A 287 14.82 -21.46 1.45
N LEU A 288 14.13 -21.84 2.54
CA LEU A 288 13.27 -23.03 2.59
C LEU A 288 12.03 -22.84 1.70
N PHE A 289 11.41 -21.65 1.72
CA PHE A 289 10.32 -21.33 0.81
C PHE A 289 10.75 -21.45 -0.66
N GLN A 290 11.91 -20.92 -1.02
CA GLN A 290 12.45 -21.04 -2.38
C GLN A 290 12.72 -22.51 -2.77
N ALA A 291 13.15 -23.37 -1.84
CA ALA A 291 13.29 -24.78 -2.09
C ALA A 291 11.95 -25.48 -2.34
N VAL A 292 10.93 -25.16 -1.54
CA VAL A 292 9.54 -25.62 -1.75
C VAL A 292 9.02 -25.16 -3.12
N LEU A 293 9.27 -23.91 -3.49
CA LEU A 293 8.82 -23.35 -4.77
C LEU A 293 9.50 -24.01 -5.97
N ARG A 294 10.76 -24.41 -5.85
CA ARG A 294 11.48 -25.18 -6.89
C ARG A 294 10.89 -26.58 -7.09
N ILE A 295 10.42 -27.21 -6.02
CA ILE A 295 9.88 -28.57 -6.08
C ILE A 295 8.42 -28.57 -6.55
N TRP A 296 7.60 -27.65 -6.04
CA TRP A 296 6.14 -27.67 -6.23
C TRP A 296 5.56 -26.45 -6.94
N GLY A 297 6.38 -25.51 -7.35
CA GLY A 297 5.91 -24.33 -8.08
C GLY A 297 5.44 -24.62 -9.51
N PRO A 298 4.86 -23.61 -10.18
CA PRO A 298 4.62 -22.26 -9.68
C PRO A 298 3.44 -22.17 -8.71
N LEU A 299 3.52 -21.23 -7.76
CA LEU A 299 2.46 -20.84 -6.85
C LEU A 299 2.07 -19.39 -7.13
N GLU A 300 0.80 -19.04 -6.97
CA GLU A 300 0.23 -17.76 -7.42
C GLU A 300 -0.05 -16.80 -6.26
N ILE A 301 -0.45 -17.33 -5.10
CA ILE A 301 -0.95 -16.53 -4.00
C ILE A 301 -0.56 -17.10 -2.63
N ASP A 302 -0.18 -16.21 -1.72
CA ASP A 302 0.03 -16.50 -0.30
C ASP A 302 -1.25 -16.17 0.47
N LEU A 303 -1.90 -17.20 0.99
CA LEU A 303 -3.24 -17.09 1.58
C LEU A 303 -3.25 -16.55 3.02
N PHE A 304 -2.11 -16.58 3.71
CA PHE A 304 -2.02 -16.20 5.12
C PHE A 304 -0.76 -15.40 5.38
N ALA A 305 -0.78 -14.14 4.99
CA ALA A 305 0.38 -13.27 5.14
C ALA A 305 -0.04 -11.85 5.54
N SER A 306 0.93 -11.04 5.90
CA SER A 306 0.85 -9.60 6.05
C SER A 306 1.88 -8.91 5.15
N ARG A 307 1.86 -7.59 5.09
CA ARG A 307 2.88 -6.81 4.36
C ARG A 307 4.32 -7.09 4.81
N LEU A 308 4.54 -7.72 5.97
CA LEU A 308 5.86 -8.06 6.51
C LEU A 308 6.24 -9.52 6.30
N THR A 309 5.26 -10.41 6.12
CA THR A 309 5.49 -11.86 6.10
C THR A 309 5.22 -12.53 4.78
N TYR A 310 4.67 -11.81 3.78
CA TYR A 310 4.35 -12.41 2.49
C TYR A 310 5.57 -13.05 1.80
N GLN A 311 5.33 -14.17 1.13
CA GLN A 311 6.30 -14.94 0.35
C GLN A 311 6.07 -14.84 -1.16
N LEU A 312 4.84 -14.50 -1.57
CA LEU A 312 4.45 -14.30 -2.96
C LEU A 312 3.95 -12.87 -3.16
N PRO A 313 4.14 -12.28 -4.35
CA PRO A 313 3.71 -10.90 -4.65
C PRO A 313 2.21 -10.67 -4.42
N GLN A 314 1.39 -11.68 -4.71
CA GLN A 314 -0.02 -11.66 -4.37
C GLN A 314 -0.24 -12.36 -3.04
N PHE A 315 -0.86 -11.69 -2.09
CA PHE A 315 -1.16 -12.27 -0.79
C PHE A 315 -2.47 -11.76 -0.20
N VAL A 316 -2.99 -12.55 0.74
CA VAL A 316 -4.21 -12.25 1.49
C VAL A 316 -3.86 -12.06 2.96
N SER A 317 -4.36 -11.00 3.55
CA SER A 317 -4.18 -10.72 4.97
C SER A 317 -5.47 -10.94 5.76
N TRP A 318 -5.34 -11.18 7.06
CA TRP A 318 -6.50 -11.36 7.93
C TRP A 318 -7.15 -10.03 8.35
N LYS A 319 -6.39 -8.93 8.30
CA LYS A 319 -6.85 -7.55 8.46
C LYS A 319 -6.71 -6.80 7.13
N PRO A 320 -7.45 -5.71 6.90
CA PRO A 320 -7.16 -4.82 5.80
C PRO A 320 -5.70 -4.36 5.82
N ASP A 321 -4.97 -4.54 4.73
CA ASP A 321 -3.52 -4.31 4.60
C ASP A 321 -3.26 -3.53 3.32
N PRO A 322 -2.36 -2.53 3.30
CA PRO A 322 -2.13 -1.69 2.13
C PRO A 322 -1.64 -2.45 0.88
N LEU A 323 -0.95 -3.58 1.07
CA LEU A 323 -0.35 -4.35 -0.03
C LEU A 323 -1.11 -5.64 -0.37
N ALA A 324 -1.93 -6.18 0.54
CA ALA A 324 -2.70 -7.38 0.29
C ALA A 324 -3.73 -7.18 -0.83
N ILE A 325 -3.94 -8.20 -1.64
CA ILE A 325 -4.97 -8.16 -2.70
C ILE A 325 -6.39 -8.34 -2.17
N GLN A 326 -6.52 -9.03 -1.04
CA GLN A 326 -7.80 -9.35 -0.39
C GLN A 326 -7.64 -9.41 1.13
N THR A 327 -8.75 -9.22 1.84
CA THR A 327 -8.84 -9.43 3.29
C THR A 327 -9.62 -10.70 3.57
N ASP A 328 -9.15 -11.50 4.52
CA ASP A 328 -9.67 -12.83 4.92
C ASP A 328 -9.67 -13.87 3.80
N ALA A 329 -8.69 -14.77 3.85
CA ALA A 329 -8.56 -15.86 2.89
C ALA A 329 -9.81 -16.75 2.80
N PHE A 330 -10.56 -16.87 3.88
CA PHE A 330 -11.79 -17.68 3.89
C PHE A 330 -12.98 -17.03 3.19
N SER A 331 -12.89 -15.75 2.87
CA SER A 331 -13.92 -15.03 2.10
C SER A 331 -13.79 -15.23 0.59
N MET A 332 -12.66 -15.75 0.11
CA MET A 332 -12.40 -15.93 -1.32
C MET A 332 -12.58 -17.36 -1.80
N ASN A 333 -12.73 -17.52 -3.10
CA ASN A 333 -12.85 -18.84 -3.74
C ASN A 333 -11.47 -19.42 -4.07
N TRP A 334 -11.16 -20.61 -3.54
CA TRP A 334 -9.88 -21.31 -3.74
C TRP A 334 -9.90 -22.30 -4.91
N GLY A 335 -11.03 -22.54 -5.55
CA GLY A 335 -11.21 -23.64 -6.51
C GLY A 335 -10.25 -23.65 -7.70
N LYS A 336 -9.77 -22.49 -8.14
CA LYS A 336 -8.87 -22.37 -9.30
C LYS A 336 -7.44 -21.93 -8.97
N ILE A 337 -7.13 -21.74 -7.69
CA ILE A 337 -5.82 -21.20 -7.29
C ILE A 337 -4.77 -22.28 -7.10
N ARG A 338 -3.50 -21.88 -7.27
CA ARG A 338 -2.33 -22.58 -6.80
C ARG A 338 -1.77 -21.81 -5.61
N GLY A 339 -2.27 -22.14 -4.42
CA GLY A 339 -2.02 -21.39 -3.21
C GLY A 339 -0.85 -21.91 -2.39
N TYR A 340 -0.18 -20.99 -1.71
CA TYR A 340 0.66 -21.24 -0.56
C TYR A 340 -0.10 -20.85 0.70
N ALA A 341 0.00 -21.64 1.75
CA ALA A 341 -0.67 -21.38 3.01
C ALA A 341 0.23 -21.74 4.20
N PHE A 342 0.49 -20.75 5.04
CA PHE A 342 1.10 -20.94 6.35
C PHE A 342 0.19 -20.29 7.41
N PRO A 343 -0.99 -20.90 7.67
CA PRO A 343 -1.96 -20.35 8.59
C PRO A 343 -1.52 -20.50 10.05
N PRO A 344 -2.07 -19.71 10.98
CA PRO A 344 -2.05 -20.02 12.40
C PRO A 344 -2.50 -21.48 12.63
N PHE A 345 -1.81 -22.22 13.47
CA PHE A 345 -2.01 -23.67 13.60
C PHE A 345 -3.45 -24.08 13.95
N ALA A 346 -4.16 -23.21 14.70
CA ALA A 346 -5.57 -23.41 15.02
C ALA A 346 -6.49 -23.40 13.78
N LEU A 347 -6.06 -22.79 12.67
CA LEU A 347 -6.85 -22.66 11.45
C LEU A 347 -6.59 -23.75 10.43
N ILE A 348 -5.59 -24.62 10.61
CA ILE A 348 -5.21 -25.68 9.65
C ILE A 348 -6.43 -26.54 9.27
N GLY A 349 -7.20 -26.99 10.25
CA GLY A 349 -8.40 -27.80 9.98
C GLY A 349 -9.47 -27.06 9.18
N ARG A 350 -9.60 -25.75 9.35
CA ARG A 350 -10.49 -24.91 8.54
C ARG A 350 -9.96 -24.77 7.12
N CYS A 351 -8.65 -24.56 6.95
CA CYS A 351 -8.00 -24.48 5.64
C CYS A 351 -8.21 -25.75 4.80
N LEU A 352 -8.00 -26.92 5.40
CA LEU A 352 -8.19 -28.20 4.71
C LEU A 352 -9.65 -28.43 4.29
N ARG A 353 -10.61 -28.12 5.18
CA ARG A 353 -12.04 -28.20 4.83
C ARG A 353 -12.43 -27.24 3.71
N GLN A 354 -11.92 -26.01 3.74
CA GLN A 354 -12.14 -25.03 2.67
C GLN A 354 -11.55 -25.53 1.34
N ALA A 355 -10.31 -26.03 1.36
CA ALA A 355 -9.63 -26.56 0.19
C ALA A 355 -10.41 -27.75 -0.42
N LEU A 356 -10.93 -28.63 0.41
CA LEU A 356 -11.72 -29.79 -0.03
C LEU A 356 -13.08 -29.37 -0.61
N SER A 357 -13.83 -28.53 0.11
CA SER A 357 -15.17 -28.08 -0.28
C SER A 357 -15.17 -27.29 -1.59
N GLN A 358 -14.14 -26.48 -1.81
CA GLN A 358 -14.00 -25.65 -3.01
C GLN A 358 -13.20 -26.33 -4.13
N LYS A 359 -12.81 -27.59 -3.96
CA LYS A 359 -12.10 -28.39 -4.97
C LYS A 359 -10.80 -27.73 -5.43
N VAL A 360 -9.95 -27.32 -4.48
CA VAL A 360 -8.69 -26.64 -4.77
C VAL A 360 -7.80 -27.47 -5.71
N VAL A 361 -7.22 -26.79 -6.70
CA VAL A 361 -6.33 -27.44 -7.69
C VAL A 361 -5.01 -27.85 -7.07
N GLN A 362 -4.40 -26.93 -6.31
CA GLN A 362 -3.14 -27.16 -5.59
C GLN A 362 -3.05 -26.21 -4.39
N LEU A 363 -2.74 -26.78 -3.24
CA LEU A 363 -2.42 -26.02 -2.03
C LEU A 363 -1.10 -26.56 -1.47
N VAL A 364 -0.13 -25.71 -1.30
CA VAL A 364 1.07 -26.02 -0.52
C VAL A 364 0.85 -25.48 0.88
N LEU A 365 0.62 -26.39 1.81
CA LEU A 365 0.38 -26.09 3.22
C LEU A 365 1.66 -26.32 4.02
N ILE A 366 2.05 -25.35 4.84
CA ILE A 366 3.07 -25.53 5.86
C ILE A 366 2.36 -25.78 7.20
N ALA A 367 2.67 -26.89 7.83
CA ALA A 367 2.02 -27.30 9.06
C ALA A 367 2.96 -28.10 9.97
N PRO A 368 2.74 -28.11 11.30
CA PRO A 368 3.52 -28.92 12.22
C PRO A 368 3.22 -30.41 12.02
N VAL A 369 4.23 -31.24 12.33
CA VAL A 369 4.07 -32.70 12.32
C VAL A 369 3.43 -33.13 13.64
N TRP A 370 2.10 -33.06 13.68
CA TRP A 370 1.30 -33.41 14.85
C TRP A 370 0.27 -34.51 14.51
N PRO A 371 0.68 -35.80 14.47
CA PRO A 371 -0.18 -36.91 14.03
C PRO A 371 -1.45 -37.11 14.85
N THR A 372 -1.49 -36.64 16.09
CA THR A 372 -2.64 -36.76 16.99
C THR A 372 -3.72 -35.69 16.72
N GLN A 373 -3.45 -34.71 15.87
CA GLN A 373 -4.40 -33.66 15.57
C GLN A 373 -5.53 -34.15 14.62
N PRO A 374 -6.79 -33.73 14.84
CA PRO A 374 -7.93 -34.17 14.04
C PRO A 374 -7.84 -33.85 12.54
N TRP A 375 -7.05 -32.85 12.17
CA TRP A 375 -6.84 -32.43 10.79
C TRP A 375 -5.79 -33.26 10.04
N TYR A 376 -4.91 -33.97 10.76
CA TYR A 376 -3.76 -34.65 10.19
C TYR A 376 -4.13 -35.79 9.21
N PRO A 377 -5.12 -36.65 9.50
CA PRO A 377 -5.58 -37.67 8.54
C PRO A 377 -6.11 -37.06 7.23
N LEU A 378 -6.80 -35.91 7.31
CA LEU A 378 -7.28 -35.22 6.12
C LEU A 378 -6.13 -34.68 5.27
N ALA A 379 -5.06 -34.15 5.89
CA ALA A 379 -3.85 -33.74 5.19
C ALA A 379 -3.22 -34.92 4.44
N LEU A 380 -3.07 -36.08 5.08
CA LEU A 380 -2.56 -37.31 4.44
C LEU A 380 -3.43 -37.73 3.26
N GLN A 381 -4.75 -37.70 3.40
CA GLN A 381 -5.70 -38.05 2.34
C GLN A 381 -5.58 -37.15 1.11
N MET A 382 -5.38 -35.83 1.34
CA MET A 382 -5.30 -34.83 0.27
C MET A 382 -3.91 -34.74 -0.38
N CYS A 383 -2.89 -35.48 0.10
CA CYS A 383 -1.54 -35.47 -0.45
C CYS A 383 -1.52 -35.92 -1.92
N THR A 384 -0.73 -35.22 -2.69
CA THR A 384 -0.44 -35.54 -4.11
C THR A 384 1.05 -35.71 -4.39
N ASP A 385 1.87 -35.57 -3.35
CA ASP A 385 3.31 -35.80 -3.37
C ASP A 385 3.82 -36.13 -1.97
N LEU A 386 5.09 -36.60 -1.84
CA LEU A 386 5.69 -36.84 -0.54
C LEU A 386 5.83 -35.55 0.26
N PRO A 387 5.38 -35.53 1.54
CA PRO A 387 5.55 -34.35 2.38
C PRO A 387 7.02 -34.03 2.60
N LEU A 388 7.39 -32.76 2.55
CA LEU A 388 8.75 -32.27 2.76
C LEU A 388 8.97 -31.96 4.24
N LEU A 389 9.88 -32.67 4.88
CA LEU A 389 10.26 -32.41 6.26
C LEU A 389 11.36 -31.35 6.31
N PHE A 390 11.11 -30.29 7.07
CA PHE A 390 12.10 -29.23 7.25
C PHE A 390 13.10 -29.59 8.34
N PRO A 391 14.37 -29.12 8.20
CA PRO A 391 15.37 -29.31 9.23
C PRO A 391 14.96 -28.63 10.53
N MET A 392 15.23 -29.24 11.67
CA MET A 392 15.07 -28.58 12.97
C MET A 392 16.16 -27.52 13.13
N SER A 393 15.79 -26.26 12.99
CA SER A 393 16.69 -25.11 13.12
C SER A 393 16.00 -23.99 13.85
N THR A 394 16.76 -23.20 14.59
CA THR A 394 16.28 -21.95 15.21
C THR A 394 15.86 -20.92 14.17
N ASP A 395 16.39 -21.01 12.96
CA ASP A 395 16.15 -20.08 11.85
C ASP A 395 15.04 -20.58 10.89
N LEU A 396 14.26 -21.57 11.32
CA LEU A 396 13.16 -22.14 10.53
C LEU A 396 12.07 -21.10 10.24
N LEU A 397 11.80 -20.26 11.22
CA LEU A 397 10.79 -19.20 11.15
C LEU A 397 11.40 -17.83 11.44
N GLU A 398 11.00 -16.85 10.66
CA GLU A 398 11.42 -15.46 10.82
C GLU A 398 10.29 -14.60 11.40
N LYS A 399 10.64 -13.82 12.42
CA LYS A 399 9.81 -12.74 12.95
C LYS A 399 10.68 -11.74 13.68
N ASP A 400 10.97 -10.58 13.07
CA ASP A 400 11.69 -9.44 13.71
C ASP A 400 12.86 -9.87 14.63
N HIS A 401 13.69 -10.87 14.20
CA HIS A 401 14.79 -11.46 14.98
C HIS A 401 14.37 -12.20 16.27
N GLN A 402 13.13 -12.62 16.37
CA GLN A 402 12.65 -13.47 17.47
C GLN A 402 12.59 -14.92 17.04
N SER A 403 13.03 -15.84 17.92
CA SER A 403 12.82 -17.27 17.74
C SER A 403 11.40 -17.68 18.13
N HIS A 404 10.87 -18.69 17.46
CA HIS A 404 9.52 -19.20 17.78
C HIS A 404 9.46 -19.73 19.22
N PRO A 405 8.37 -19.50 19.98
CA PRO A 405 8.24 -19.95 21.37
C PRO A 405 8.36 -21.47 21.53
N LEU A 406 7.97 -22.25 20.51
CA LEU A 406 8.12 -23.72 20.51
C LEU A 406 9.52 -24.08 20.01
N THR A 407 10.41 -24.47 20.93
CA THR A 407 11.81 -24.82 20.64
C THR A 407 11.99 -26.10 19.84
N ASN A 408 11.04 -27.05 19.92
CA ASN A 408 11.06 -28.35 19.24
C ASN A 408 9.97 -28.45 18.15
N LEU A 409 9.73 -27.35 17.42
CA LEU A 409 8.72 -27.32 16.38
C LEU A 409 9.23 -28.03 15.12
N GLN A 410 8.69 -29.23 14.84
CA GLN A 410 8.92 -29.93 13.59
C GLN A 410 7.86 -29.48 12.58
N LEU A 411 8.26 -28.83 11.52
CA LEU A 411 7.38 -28.42 10.42
C LEU A 411 7.57 -29.30 9.19
N ALA A 412 6.49 -29.44 8.42
CA ALA A 412 6.53 -30.08 7.11
C ALA A 412 5.71 -29.26 6.10
N GLY A 413 6.15 -29.31 4.84
CA GLY A 413 5.40 -28.84 3.70
C GLY A 413 4.54 -29.97 3.12
N TRP A 414 3.31 -29.66 2.74
CA TRP A 414 2.33 -30.60 2.23
C TRP A 414 1.80 -30.12 0.89
N ARG A 415 2.00 -30.91 -0.18
CA ARG A 415 1.36 -30.63 -1.48
C ARG A 415 0.02 -31.32 -1.53
N LEU A 416 -1.03 -30.54 -1.49
CA LEU A 416 -2.41 -30.97 -1.36
C LEU A 416 -3.22 -30.63 -2.61
N SER A 417 -4.20 -31.47 -2.93
CA SER A 417 -5.25 -31.19 -3.93
C SER A 417 -6.55 -31.87 -3.51
N ALA A 418 -7.68 -31.28 -3.88
CA ALA A 418 -8.98 -31.92 -3.74
C ALA A 418 -9.34 -32.83 -4.93
N ASP A 419 -8.51 -32.90 -5.94
CA ASP A 419 -8.67 -33.77 -7.11
C ASP A 419 -8.35 -35.23 -6.73
N VAL A 420 -9.39 -36.05 -6.64
CA VAL A 420 -9.29 -37.46 -6.28
C VAL A 420 -8.39 -38.24 -7.25
N SER A 421 -8.36 -37.88 -8.54
CA SER A 421 -7.50 -38.56 -9.50
C SER A 421 -6.02 -38.36 -9.23
N LYS A 422 -5.63 -37.15 -8.79
CA LYS A 422 -4.25 -36.85 -8.38
C LYS A 422 -3.88 -37.56 -7.09
N GLN A 423 -4.78 -37.60 -6.12
CA GLN A 423 -4.60 -38.32 -4.86
C GLN A 423 -4.38 -39.82 -5.11
N LEU A 424 -5.25 -40.46 -5.90
CA LEU A 424 -5.12 -41.86 -6.26
C LEU A 424 -3.84 -42.14 -7.07
N THR A 425 -3.46 -41.26 -7.97
CA THR A 425 -2.23 -41.38 -8.74
C THR A 425 -1.00 -41.37 -7.82
N PHE A 426 -1.00 -40.52 -6.81
CA PHE A 426 0.04 -40.48 -5.79
C PHE A 426 0.03 -41.75 -4.95
N GLN A 427 -1.13 -42.17 -4.43
CA GLN A 427 -1.28 -43.34 -3.59
C GLN A 427 -0.80 -44.66 -4.32
N ARG A 428 -1.01 -44.74 -5.64
CA ARG A 428 -0.53 -45.89 -6.43
C ARG A 428 1.00 -46.03 -6.46
N LYS A 429 1.73 -44.93 -6.28
CA LYS A 429 3.19 -44.90 -6.25
C LYS A 429 3.78 -45.30 -4.89
N LEU A 430 2.95 -45.31 -3.85
CA LEU A 430 3.40 -45.62 -2.50
C LEU A 430 3.56 -47.13 -2.31
N GLU A 431 4.56 -47.50 -1.54
CA GLU A 431 4.80 -48.90 -1.12
C GLU A 431 3.71 -49.33 -0.13
N ASN A 432 3.35 -50.62 -0.22
CA ASN A 432 2.47 -51.20 0.79
C ASN A 432 3.25 -51.31 2.11
N CYS A 433 2.58 -51.04 3.22
CA CYS A 433 3.09 -51.48 4.52
C CYS A 433 3.21 -52.99 4.48
N CYS A 434 4.42 -53.56 4.71
CA CYS A 434 4.73 -54.97 4.62
C CYS A 434 4.15 -55.79 5.79
N TRP A 435 2.83 -55.76 5.94
CA TRP A 435 2.12 -56.53 6.95
C TRP A 435 1.10 -57.39 6.23
N GLN A 436 1.34 -58.70 6.22
CA GLN A 436 0.33 -59.62 5.74
C GLN A 436 -0.80 -59.73 6.78
N HIS A 437 -2.03 -59.88 6.30
CA HIS A 437 -3.20 -60.03 7.18
C HIS A 437 -2.98 -61.25 8.09
N GLY A 438 -2.79 -61.05 9.40
CA GLY A 438 -2.62 -62.11 10.41
C GLY A 438 -1.25 -62.18 11.08
N GLU A 439 -0.26 -61.34 10.71
CA GLU A 439 1.03 -61.29 11.46
C GLU A 439 0.87 -60.35 12.68
N GLU A 440 1.20 -60.84 13.88
CA GLU A 440 1.34 -60.03 15.09
C GLU A 440 2.57 -59.15 14.95
N ILE A 441 2.35 -57.83 14.92
CA ILE A 441 3.38 -56.84 14.84
C ILE A 441 4.01 -56.67 16.22
N PRO A 442 5.32 -56.89 16.39
CA PRO A 442 5.96 -56.55 17.65
C PRO A 442 5.82 -55.05 17.94
N PRO A 443 5.38 -54.64 19.14
CA PRO A 443 5.13 -53.25 19.49
C PRO A 443 6.33 -52.29 19.27
N VAL A 444 7.54 -52.86 19.27
CA VAL A 444 8.82 -52.14 19.06
C VAL A 444 9.08 -51.76 17.61
N LEU A 445 8.38 -52.41 16.65
CA LEU A 445 8.58 -52.18 15.21
C LEU A 445 7.49 -51.38 14.53
N MET A 446 6.51 -50.88 15.29
CA MET A 446 5.49 -49.95 14.73
C MET A 446 6.17 -48.63 14.38
N PRO A 447 6.23 -48.24 13.09
CA PRO A 447 6.75 -46.93 12.72
C PRO A 447 5.87 -45.84 13.36
N GLN A 448 6.46 -45.02 14.22
CA GLN A 448 5.78 -43.87 14.79
C GLN A 448 5.85 -42.67 13.82
N PRO A 449 4.73 -42.13 13.36
CA PRO A 449 4.74 -40.94 12.50
C PRO A 449 5.51 -39.79 13.14
N GLY A 450 6.39 -39.20 12.37
CA GLY A 450 7.26 -38.11 12.82
C GLY A 450 8.58 -38.49 13.47
N ILE A 451 8.72 -39.74 14.01
CA ILE A 451 9.95 -40.20 14.67
C ILE A 451 10.78 -41.10 13.76
N SER A 452 10.15 -41.91 12.93
CA SER A 452 10.79 -42.91 12.04
C SER A 452 10.91 -42.47 10.57
N GLY A 453 10.88 -41.15 10.29
CA GLY A 453 10.88 -40.64 8.91
C GLY A 453 9.58 -40.90 8.14
N LEU A 454 8.51 -41.33 8.85
CA LEU A 454 7.20 -41.62 8.29
C LEU A 454 6.20 -40.48 8.59
N ALA A 455 5.55 -39.96 7.56
CA ALA A 455 4.47 -38.99 7.74
C ALA A 455 3.19 -39.67 8.22
N GLY A 456 2.88 -40.86 7.73
CA GLY A 456 1.72 -41.63 8.15
C GLY A 456 1.44 -42.84 7.28
N VAL A 457 0.34 -43.51 7.58
CA VAL A 457 -0.19 -44.63 6.79
C VAL A 457 -1.59 -44.26 6.29
N LEU A 458 -1.83 -44.48 5.01
CA LEU A 458 -3.13 -44.26 4.39
C LEU A 458 -3.54 -45.48 3.55
N ASN A 459 -4.67 -46.10 3.86
CA ASN A 459 -5.19 -47.25 3.13
C ASN A 459 -4.17 -48.40 3.01
N GLY A 460 -3.41 -48.69 4.09
CA GLY A 460 -2.39 -49.73 4.12
C GLY A 460 -1.06 -49.39 3.37
N LYS A 461 -0.88 -48.13 2.99
CA LYS A 461 0.33 -47.63 2.32
C LYS A 461 1.09 -46.65 3.18
N SER A 462 2.40 -46.76 3.20
CA SER A 462 3.28 -45.84 3.93
C SER A 462 3.52 -44.55 3.15
N ILE A 463 3.43 -43.43 3.81
CA ILE A 463 3.80 -42.11 3.28
C ILE A 463 5.07 -41.65 4.02
N PRO A 464 6.26 -41.83 3.46
CA PRO A 464 7.48 -41.33 4.07
C PRO A 464 7.61 -39.83 3.89
N PHE A 465 8.41 -39.16 4.75
CA PHE A 465 8.87 -37.82 4.49
C PHE A 465 10.04 -37.82 3.49
N GLN A 466 10.05 -36.80 2.66
CA GLN A 466 11.24 -36.40 1.92
C GLN A 466 11.92 -35.28 2.72
N TYR A 467 13.20 -35.40 2.98
CA TYR A 467 13.99 -34.40 3.65
C TYR A 467 14.35 -33.26 2.67
N LEU A 468 14.25 -32.03 3.12
CA LEU A 468 14.58 -30.84 2.31
C LEU A 468 16.03 -30.45 2.54
#